data_1a798101d3542d34142dcf6d3c1b1b78
#
_entry.id   1a798101d3542d34142dcf6d3c1b1b78
#
_cell.length_a   1.000
_cell.length_b   1.000
_cell.length_c   1.000
_cell.angle_alpha   90.00
_cell.angle_beta   90.00
_cell.angle_gamma   90.00
#
_symmetry.space_group_name_H-M   'P 1'
#
loop_
_entity.id
_entity.type
_entity.pdbx_description
1 polymer ?
#
loop_
_entity_poly.entity_id
_entity_poly.type
_entity_poly.pdbx_seq_one_letter_code
_entity_poly.pdbx_strand_id
1 'polypeptide(L)'
;MGQLLGLTVSELSAKQKQELKIKGGVRVDGAVESAMRAGIREGDVILAIANTEISGVREFESVLSQLDKKKPVNVLFKRGEWTQYVVIRPAR
;
A
#
# COMPACT_ATOMS: atom_id res chain seq x y z
N MET A 1 9.68 2.52 8.33
CA MET A 1 9.73 3.08 7.00
C MET A 1 8.37 3.02 6.36
N GLY A 2 8.26 3.23 5.06
CA GLY A 2 6.95 3.24 4.44
C GLY A 2 6.13 4.46 4.76
N GLN A 3 6.75 5.48 5.30
CA GLN A 3 6.04 6.69 5.72
C GLN A 3 5.99 7.77 4.64
N LEU A 4 6.60 7.49 3.50
CA LEU A 4 6.67 8.47 2.42
C LEU A 4 5.31 8.95 1.96
N LEU A 5 4.33 8.05 1.96
CA LEU A 5 2.97 8.37 1.56
C LEU A 5 2.02 8.41 2.75
N GLY A 6 2.57 8.45 3.95
CA GLY A 6 1.74 8.43 5.15
C GLY A 6 1.27 7.04 5.52
N LEU A 7 1.95 6.01 5.03
CA LEU A 7 1.57 4.62 5.28
C LEU A 7 2.55 3.95 6.22
N THR A 8 2.02 3.20 7.16
CA THR A 8 2.79 2.28 7.99
C THR A 8 2.32 0.88 7.64
N VAL A 9 3.25 0.02 7.22
CA VAL A 9 2.89 -1.30 6.72
C VAL A 9 3.70 -2.39 7.39
N SER A 10 3.20 -3.62 7.32
CA SER A 10 3.89 -4.79 7.82
C SER A 10 3.68 -5.96 6.86
N GLU A 11 4.48 -7.00 7.06
CA GLU A 11 4.36 -8.19 6.22
C GLU A 11 3.08 -8.95 6.53
N LEU A 12 2.54 -9.57 5.49
CA LEU A 12 1.43 -10.48 5.65
C LEU A 12 1.96 -11.87 5.99
N SER A 13 1.27 -12.58 6.88
CA SER A 13 1.59 -13.97 7.13
C SER A 13 1.13 -14.84 5.96
N ALA A 14 1.69 -16.04 5.86
CA ALA A 14 1.26 -16.98 4.83
C ALA A 14 -0.22 -17.28 4.94
N LYS A 15 -0.72 -17.39 6.18
CA LYS A 15 -2.12 -17.64 6.42
C LYS A 15 -2.99 -16.49 5.89
N GLN A 16 -2.58 -15.26 6.13
CA GLN A 16 -3.32 -14.10 5.65
C GLN A 16 -3.35 -14.06 4.13
N LYS A 17 -2.23 -14.37 3.48
CA LYS A 17 -2.18 -14.42 2.02
C LYS A 17 -3.14 -15.47 1.47
N GLN A 18 -3.21 -16.62 2.11
CA GLN A 18 -4.13 -17.66 1.69
C GLN A 18 -5.58 -17.24 1.86
N GLU A 19 -5.89 -16.63 2.99
CA GLU A 19 -7.26 -16.19 3.27
C GLU A 19 -7.72 -15.14 2.28
N LEU A 20 -6.82 -14.28 1.88
CA LEU A 20 -7.13 -13.21 0.93
C LEU A 20 -6.96 -13.64 -0.52
N LYS A 21 -6.42 -14.84 -0.73
CA LYS A 21 -6.18 -15.39 -2.08
C LYS A 21 -5.24 -14.51 -2.88
N ILE A 22 -4.20 -14.01 -2.23
CA ILE A 22 -3.19 -13.16 -2.87
C ILE A 22 -1.82 -13.77 -2.69
N LYS A 23 -0.92 -13.42 -3.61
CA LYS A 23 0.44 -13.95 -3.58
C LYS A 23 1.41 -13.07 -2.83
N GLY A 24 1.07 -11.81 -2.68
CA GLY A 24 1.95 -10.85 -2.02
C GLY A 24 1.15 -9.71 -1.48
N GLY A 25 1.83 -8.59 -1.23
CA GLY A 25 1.20 -7.41 -0.70
C GLY A 25 1.66 -7.14 0.71
N VAL A 26 1.25 -6.00 1.24
CA VAL A 26 1.60 -5.62 2.60
C VAL A 26 0.33 -5.12 3.30
N ARG A 27 0.29 -5.35 4.60
CA ARG A 27 -0.84 -4.91 5.41
C ARG A 27 -0.59 -3.49 5.88
N VAL A 28 -1.63 -2.67 5.80
CA VAL A 28 -1.57 -1.31 6.32
C VAL A 28 -1.85 -1.33 7.81
N ASP A 29 -0.86 -0.93 8.60
CA ASP A 29 -1.02 -0.82 10.04
C ASP A 29 -1.53 0.55 10.44
N GLY A 30 -1.31 1.55 9.61
CA GLY A 30 -1.82 2.88 9.87
C GLY A 30 -1.70 3.74 8.62
N ALA A 31 -2.58 4.70 8.49
CA ALA A 31 -2.56 5.64 7.37
C ALA A 31 -2.82 7.03 7.90
N VAL A 32 -1.98 7.97 7.51
CA VAL A 32 -2.11 9.37 7.93
C VAL A 32 -1.90 10.28 6.74
N GLU A 33 -2.30 11.52 6.87
CA GLU A 33 -2.07 12.56 5.86
C GLU A 33 -2.54 12.11 4.47
N SER A 34 -1.63 12.06 3.50
CA SER A 34 -1.98 11.77 2.12
C SER A 34 -2.70 10.43 1.95
N ALA A 35 -2.21 9.41 2.64
CA ALA A 35 -2.83 8.09 2.53
C ALA A 35 -4.24 8.09 3.11
N MET A 36 -4.41 8.72 4.25
CA MET A 36 -5.72 8.82 4.88
C MET A 36 -6.69 9.60 4.00
N ARG A 37 -6.22 10.68 3.39
CA ARG A 37 -7.06 11.48 2.49
C ARG A 37 -7.50 10.69 1.27
N ALA A 38 -6.68 9.78 0.81
CA ALA A 38 -7.01 8.93 -0.33
C ALA A 38 -8.00 7.84 0.02
N GLY A 39 -8.24 7.60 1.32
CA GLY A 39 -9.21 6.61 1.76
C GLY A 39 -8.59 5.32 2.24
N ILE A 40 -7.29 5.23 2.34
CA ILE A 40 -6.63 4.04 2.86
C ILE A 40 -6.72 4.03 4.37
N ARG A 41 -7.01 2.87 4.93
CA ARG A 41 -7.22 2.72 6.36
C ARG A 41 -6.43 1.54 6.90
N GLU A 42 -6.31 1.50 8.21
CA GLU A 42 -5.73 0.34 8.89
C GLU A 42 -6.48 -0.92 8.51
N GLY A 43 -5.73 -1.97 8.20
CA GLY A 43 -6.32 -3.24 7.81
C GLY A 43 -6.42 -3.45 6.31
N ASP A 44 -6.24 -2.41 5.53
CA ASP A 44 -6.19 -2.57 4.07
C ASP A 44 -4.90 -3.29 3.69
N VAL A 45 -4.91 -3.92 2.53
CA VAL A 45 -3.75 -4.65 2.02
C VAL A 45 -3.34 -4.01 0.70
N ILE A 46 -2.11 -3.53 0.64
CA ILE A 46 -1.58 -2.92 -0.58
C ILE A 46 -1.03 -4.00 -1.48
N LEU A 47 -1.54 -4.08 -2.69
CA LEU A 47 -1.15 -5.10 -3.66
C LEU A 47 -0.17 -4.58 -4.69
N ALA A 48 -0.28 -3.31 -5.06
CA ALA A 48 0.58 -2.71 -6.07
C ALA A 48 0.67 -1.21 -5.86
N ILE A 49 1.78 -0.63 -6.26
CA ILE A 49 1.99 0.81 -6.21
C ILE A 49 2.60 1.23 -7.54
N ALA A 50 2.03 2.26 -8.15
CA ALA A 50 2.52 2.80 -9.42
C ALA A 50 2.64 1.71 -10.47
N ASN A 51 1.66 0.82 -10.51
CA ASN A 51 1.59 -0.31 -11.44
C ASN A 51 2.69 -1.35 -11.20
N THR A 52 3.34 -1.29 -10.03
CA THR A 52 4.37 -2.26 -9.67
C THR A 52 3.84 -3.15 -8.57
N GLU A 53 3.83 -4.44 -8.83
CA GLU A 53 3.33 -5.43 -7.88
C GLU A 53 4.24 -5.47 -6.66
N ILE A 54 3.64 -5.52 -5.47
CA ILE A 54 4.37 -5.52 -4.21
C ILE A 54 4.27 -6.92 -3.61
N SER A 55 5.39 -7.57 -3.42
CA SER A 55 5.38 -8.90 -2.82
C SER A 55 5.64 -8.87 -1.31
N GLY A 56 6.15 -7.77 -0.78
CA GLY A 56 6.39 -7.66 0.64
C GLY A 56 6.86 -6.27 1.00
N VAL A 57 7.18 -6.07 2.28
CA VAL A 57 7.58 -4.75 2.77
C VAL A 57 8.84 -4.25 2.08
N ARG A 58 9.79 -5.15 1.81
CA ARG A 58 11.02 -4.74 1.16
C ARG A 58 10.76 -4.15 -0.22
N GLU A 59 9.91 -4.80 -1.00
CA GLU A 59 9.55 -4.27 -2.32
C GLU A 59 8.76 -2.98 -2.20
N PHE A 60 7.87 -2.92 -1.22
CA PHE A 60 7.11 -1.72 -0.95
C PHE A 60 8.05 -0.52 -0.74
N GLU A 61 9.03 -0.68 0.12
CA GLU A 61 9.97 0.40 0.40
C GLU A 61 10.83 0.74 -0.81
N SER A 62 11.23 -0.29 -1.55
CA SER A 62 12.04 -0.08 -2.76
C SER A 62 11.28 0.74 -3.79
N VAL A 63 10.02 0.40 -4.02
CA VAL A 63 9.20 1.13 -4.98
C VAL A 63 9.01 2.57 -4.52
N LEU A 64 8.71 2.76 -3.23
CA LEU A 64 8.51 4.11 -2.70
C LEU A 64 9.75 4.97 -2.87
N SER A 65 10.93 4.38 -2.71
CA SER A 65 12.16 5.15 -2.81
C SER A 65 12.44 5.61 -4.23
N GLN A 66 11.82 4.95 -5.22
CA GLN A 66 12.00 5.29 -6.62
C GLN A 66 10.92 6.22 -7.17
N LEU A 67 9.90 6.48 -6.37
CA LEU A 67 8.80 7.32 -6.84
C LEU A 67 9.18 8.79 -6.80
N ASP A 68 8.58 9.53 -7.73
CA ASP A 68 8.69 10.98 -7.70
C ASP A 68 7.75 11.51 -6.61
N LYS A 69 8.33 12.13 -5.60
CA LYS A 69 7.55 12.60 -4.45
C LYS A 69 6.58 13.72 -4.78
N LYS A 70 6.68 14.27 -5.96
CA LYS A 70 5.81 15.37 -6.36
C LYS A 70 4.63 14.93 -7.19
N LYS A 71 4.60 13.67 -7.61
CA LYS A 71 3.56 13.17 -8.50
C LYS A 71 2.58 12.27 -7.77
N PRO A 72 1.31 12.26 -8.18
CA PRO A 72 0.34 11.32 -7.62
C PRO A 72 0.76 9.88 -7.90
N VAL A 73 0.37 8.99 -7.01
CA VAL A 73 0.76 7.59 -7.09
C VAL A 73 -0.50 6.74 -7.06
N ASN A 74 -0.63 5.85 -8.03
CA ASN A 74 -1.71 4.88 -8.05
C ASN A 74 -1.40 3.76 -7.09
N VAL A 75 -2.36 3.42 -6.24
CA VAL A 75 -2.21 2.33 -5.28
C VAL A 75 -3.36 1.37 -5.45
N LEU A 76 -3.04 0.10 -5.66
CA LEU A 76 -4.04 -0.95 -5.70
C LEU A 76 -4.08 -1.60 -4.33
N PHE A 77 -5.24 -1.59 -3.70
CA PHE A 77 -5.37 -2.18 -2.38
C PHE A 77 -6.63 -3.03 -2.29
N LYS A 78 -6.62 -3.95 -1.33
CA LYS A 78 -7.73 -4.85 -1.09
C LYS A 78 -8.31 -4.57 0.30
N ARG A 79 -9.62 -4.42 0.36
CA ARG A 79 -10.35 -4.23 1.62
C ARG A 79 -11.42 -5.30 1.69
N GLY A 80 -11.21 -6.28 2.59
CA GLY A 80 -12.11 -7.42 2.64
C GLY A 80 -12.05 -8.18 1.32
N GLU A 81 -13.18 -8.30 0.66
CA GLU A 81 -13.25 -8.96 -0.64
C GLU A 81 -13.13 -8.00 -1.82
N TRP A 82 -13.02 -6.71 -1.55
CA TRP A 82 -13.01 -5.70 -2.60
C TRP A 82 -11.59 -5.25 -2.90
N THR A 83 -11.30 -5.13 -4.18
CA THR A 83 -10.03 -4.60 -4.66
C THR A 83 -10.32 -3.27 -5.34
N GLN A 84 -9.58 -2.24 -4.94
CA GLN A 84 -9.83 -0.89 -5.43
C GLN A 84 -8.54 -0.17 -5.73
N TYR A 85 -8.63 0.79 -6.63
CA TYR A 85 -7.53 1.72 -6.88
C TYR A 85 -7.81 3.05 -6.22
N VAL A 86 -6.77 3.65 -5.67
CA VAL A 86 -6.84 5.03 -5.20
C VAL A 86 -5.60 5.75 -5.68
N VAL A 87 -5.69 7.07 -5.74
CA VAL A 87 -4.54 7.90 -6.08
C VAL A 87 -4.15 8.65 -4.82
N ILE A 88 -2.91 8.46 -4.40
CA ILE A 88 -2.36 9.18 -3.26
C ILE A 88 -1.57 10.35 -3.80
N ARG A 89 -1.91 11.54 -3.36
CA ARG A 89 -1.19 12.75 -3.74
C ARG A 89 -0.22 13.09 -2.63
N PRO A 90 1.06 13.20 -2.94
CA PRO A 90 2.04 13.52 -1.91
C PRO A 90 1.73 14.87 -1.28
N ALA A 91 2.02 14.99 -0.01
CA ALA A 91 1.87 16.26 0.70
C ALA A 91 3.07 17.10 0.36
N ARG A 92 2.92 18.00 -0.43
CA ARG A 92 3.84 18.89 -0.90
C ARG A 92 4.84 19.13 -0.65
#